data_a10fe30a6d9b98f32d31a53939a2519d
#
_entry.id   a10fe30a6d9b98f32d31a53939a2519d
#
_cell.length_a   1.000
_cell.length_b   1.000
_cell.length_c   1.000
_cell.angle_alpha   90.00
_cell.angle_beta   90.00
_cell.angle_gamma   90.00
#
_symmetry.space_group_name_H-M   'P 1'
#
loop_
_entity.id
_entity.type
_entity.pdbx_description
1 polymer ?
#
loop_
_entity_poly.entity_id
_entity_poly.type
_entity_poly.pdbx_seq_one_letter_code
_entity_poly.pdbx_strand_id
1 'polypeptide(L)'
;GKGYHSTDIKNVYGDLTKELEKYTAIAKKGNWDSIPADKKKKYKKGDNSPVIASIKHRLQASGELGGQDTTGVFDDALEAAVNKFEATHGHTPRGVITDTLIREMNVPAITIVEKILINMERMRWIPTVPEGRLIMVNIPEFMLHAWDGKNKDFDMAVVVGKEGKSTTSFSGDLNQVVFSPYWNLPRSIIKEEVLPAMSRNKGYLASHHMEVTGERNGVPVIRQVPGKENPLGRVKFLFPNSFNIYFHDTNQKELFNR
;
A
#
# COMPACT_ATOMS: atom_id res chain seq x y z
N GLY A 1 -13.72 -5.60 9.65
CA GLY A 1 -12.89 -6.03 8.58
C GLY A 1 -12.34 -7.41 8.84
N LYS A 2 -12.77 -8.40 8.06
CA LYS A 2 -12.07 -9.69 8.03
C LYS A 2 -10.87 -9.48 7.12
N GLY A 3 -9.72 -9.11 7.72
CA GLY A 3 -8.45 -9.11 7.02
C GLY A 3 -8.19 -10.49 6.42
N TYR A 4 -7.55 -10.53 5.27
CA TYR A 4 -6.99 -11.73 4.69
C TYR A 4 -6.19 -12.44 5.79
N HIS A 5 -6.71 -13.56 6.28
CA HIS A 5 -5.97 -14.43 7.17
C HIS A 5 -4.88 -15.10 6.34
N SER A 6 -3.68 -14.52 6.35
CA SER A 6 -2.50 -15.07 5.67
C SER A 6 -1.93 -16.27 6.44
N THR A 7 -2.78 -17.23 6.81
CA THR A 7 -2.32 -18.53 7.25
C THR A 7 -1.58 -19.28 6.15
N ASP A 8 -1.59 -18.74 4.91
CA ASP A 8 -1.05 -19.46 3.77
C ASP A 8 -0.50 -18.51 2.70
N ILE A 9 0.72 -18.01 2.88
CA ILE A 9 1.51 -17.52 1.73
C ILE A 9 1.60 -18.63 0.64
N LYS A 10 1.51 -19.90 1.01
CA LYS A 10 1.41 -21.03 0.07
C LYS A 10 0.10 -21.05 -0.71
N ASN A 11 -1.01 -20.59 -0.13
CA ASN A 11 -2.30 -20.56 -0.82
C ASN A 11 -2.47 -19.31 -1.71
N VAL A 12 -1.82 -18.20 -1.42
CA VAL A 12 -1.93 -16.97 -2.24
C VAL A 12 -1.54 -17.24 -3.69
N TYR A 13 -0.49 -18.03 -3.94
CA TYR A 13 -0.10 -18.40 -5.30
C TYR A 13 -1.19 -19.23 -5.99
N GLY A 14 -1.77 -20.19 -5.28
CA GLY A 14 -2.89 -21.01 -5.77
C GLY A 14 -4.15 -20.19 -6.06
N ASP A 15 -4.45 -19.21 -5.22
CA ASP A 15 -5.59 -18.30 -5.42
C ASP A 15 -5.35 -17.36 -6.61
N LEU A 16 -4.13 -16.84 -6.77
CA LEU A 16 -3.76 -16.06 -7.96
C LEU A 16 -3.85 -16.90 -9.24
N THR A 17 -3.54 -18.20 -9.19
CA THR A 17 -3.71 -19.10 -10.34
C THR A 17 -5.18 -19.21 -10.76
N LYS A 18 -6.10 -19.36 -9.81
CA LYS A 18 -7.56 -19.40 -10.08
C LYS A 18 -8.05 -18.07 -10.69
N GLU A 19 -7.62 -16.95 -10.10
CA GLU A 19 -7.98 -15.64 -10.66
C GLU A 19 -7.36 -15.41 -12.05
N LEU A 20 -6.14 -15.90 -12.28
CA LEU A 20 -5.49 -15.84 -13.60
C LEU A 20 -6.31 -16.60 -14.66
N GLU A 21 -6.76 -17.81 -14.35
CA GLU A 21 -7.62 -18.61 -15.23
C GLU A 21 -8.93 -17.88 -15.54
N LYS A 22 -9.58 -17.34 -14.51
CA LYS A 22 -10.84 -16.59 -14.63
C LYS A 22 -10.69 -15.36 -15.53
N TYR A 23 -9.72 -14.47 -15.23
CA TYR A 23 -9.55 -13.24 -16.02
C TYR A 23 -8.99 -13.51 -17.44
N THR A 24 -8.21 -14.58 -17.60
CA THR A 24 -7.78 -15.03 -18.95
C THR A 24 -8.98 -15.50 -19.77
N ALA A 25 -9.91 -16.23 -19.18
CA ALA A 25 -11.12 -16.65 -19.88
C ALA A 25 -12.01 -15.46 -20.28
N ILE A 26 -12.13 -14.44 -19.44
CA ILE A 26 -12.86 -13.21 -19.76
C ILE A 26 -12.15 -12.44 -20.88
N ALA A 27 -10.84 -12.26 -20.82
CA ALA A 27 -10.07 -11.57 -21.84
C ALA A 27 -10.17 -12.27 -23.22
N LYS A 28 -10.13 -13.61 -23.26
CA LYS A 28 -10.30 -14.41 -24.50
C LYS A 28 -11.68 -14.29 -25.11
N LYS A 29 -12.72 -14.02 -24.32
CA LYS A 29 -14.10 -13.78 -24.80
C LYS A 29 -14.33 -12.36 -25.31
N GLY A 30 -13.32 -11.51 -25.37
CA GLY A 30 -13.41 -10.13 -25.83
C GLY A 30 -13.51 -9.10 -24.73
N ASN A 31 -13.24 -9.50 -23.49
CA ASN A 31 -13.34 -8.59 -22.33
C ASN A 31 -14.81 -8.30 -21.92
N TRP A 32 -15.02 -7.35 -21.05
CA TRP A 32 -16.31 -6.78 -20.70
C TRP A 32 -16.54 -5.44 -21.39
N ASP A 33 -17.80 -5.08 -21.57
CA ASP A 33 -18.17 -3.78 -22.11
C ASP A 33 -17.78 -2.65 -21.14
N SER A 34 -17.34 -1.55 -21.71
CA SER A 34 -17.01 -0.36 -20.92
C SER A 34 -18.28 0.29 -20.38
N ILE A 35 -18.30 0.62 -19.10
CA ILE A 35 -19.34 1.40 -18.48
C ILE A 35 -19.26 2.83 -19.03
N PRO A 36 -20.33 3.36 -19.64
CA PRO A 36 -20.30 4.68 -20.25
C PRO A 36 -20.16 5.77 -19.20
N ALA A 37 -19.48 6.87 -19.59
CA ALA A 37 -19.43 8.05 -18.74
C ALA A 37 -20.83 8.70 -18.62
N ASP A 38 -21.15 9.18 -17.43
CA ASP A 38 -22.40 9.89 -17.16
C ASP A 38 -22.12 11.21 -16.44
N LYS A 39 -23.07 12.14 -16.55
CA LYS A 39 -23.03 13.42 -15.81
C LYS A 39 -23.24 13.24 -14.31
N LYS A 40 -23.90 12.15 -13.89
CA LYS A 40 -24.12 11.81 -12.50
C LYS A 40 -22.83 11.19 -11.91
N LYS A 41 -22.23 11.91 -11.00
CA LYS A 41 -20.93 11.53 -10.39
C LYS A 41 -21.01 10.43 -9.33
N LYS A 42 -22.21 10.08 -8.88
CA LYS A 42 -22.40 9.08 -7.81
C LYS A 42 -23.72 8.34 -8.00
N TYR A 43 -23.68 7.01 -7.76
CA TYR A 43 -24.87 6.17 -7.68
C TYR A 43 -24.92 5.47 -6.33
N LYS A 44 -26.11 5.38 -5.76
CA LYS A 44 -26.39 4.70 -4.49
C LYS A 44 -27.71 3.96 -4.57
N LYS A 45 -27.97 3.11 -3.59
CA LYS A 45 -29.22 2.38 -3.45
C LYS A 45 -30.46 3.27 -3.62
N GLY A 46 -31.39 2.79 -4.43
CA GLY A 46 -32.62 3.49 -4.83
C GLY A 46 -32.49 4.34 -6.11
N ASP A 47 -31.29 4.53 -6.64
CA ASP A 47 -31.10 5.20 -7.92
C ASP A 47 -31.57 4.30 -9.09
N ASN A 48 -31.98 4.95 -10.19
CA ASN A 48 -32.33 4.27 -11.44
C ASN A 48 -31.64 4.98 -12.62
N SER A 49 -30.86 4.24 -13.41
CA SER A 49 -30.13 4.76 -14.57
C SER A 49 -29.72 3.61 -15.50
N PRO A 50 -29.69 3.82 -16.83
CA PRO A 50 -29.12 2.85 -17.76
C PRO A 50 -27.65 2.49 -17.46
N VAL A 51 -26.89 3.41 -16.88
CA VAL A 51 -25.50 3.16 -16.48
C VAL A 51 -25.42 2.08 -15.39
N ILE A 52 -26.40 2.00 -14.50
CA ILE A 52 -26.49 0.96 -13.47
C ILE A 52 -26.60 -0.43 -14.10
N ALA A 53 -27.37 -0.58 -15.20
CA ALA A 53 -27.43 -1.84 -15.93
C ALA A 53 -26.05 -2.25 -16.46
N SER A 54 -25.28 -1.32 -17.03
CA SER A 54 -23.91 -1.59 -17.48
C SER A 54 -22.99 -1.97 -16.32
N ILE A 55 -23.14 -1.36 -15.15
CA ILE A 55 -22.39 -1.72 -13.93
C ILE A 55 -22.76 -3.13 -13.46
N LYS A 56 -24.05 -3.49 -13.46
CA LYS A 56 -24.48 -4.85 -13.13
C LYS A 56 -23.85 -5.88 -14.07
N HIS A 57 -23.90 -5.66 -15.38
CA HIS A 57 -23.22 -6.52 -16.36
C HIS A 57 -21.72 -6.68 -16.09
N ARG A 58 -21.04 -5.57 -15.77
CA ARG A 58 -19.61 -5.59 -15.45
C ARG A 58 -19.31 -6.43 -14.22
N LEU A 59 -20.08 -6.27 -13.14
CA LEU A 59 -19.90 -7.02 -11.90
C LEU A 59 -20.32 -8.49 -12.01
N GLN A 60 -21.28 -8.80 -12.89
CA GLN A 60 -21.62 -10.18 -13.25
C GLN A 60 -20.48 -10.87 -14.01
N ALA A 61 -19.88 -10.17 -14.97
CA ALA A 61 -18.77 -10.72 -15.75
C ALA A 61 -17.56 -11.13 -14.87
N SER A 62 -17.29 -10.40 -13.80
CA SER A 62 -16.21 -10.71 -12.86
C SER A 62 -16.65 -11.50 -11.62
N GLY A 63 -17.95 -11.77 -11.47
CA GLY A 63 -18.48 -12.66 -10.44
C GLY A 63 -18.68 -12.02 -9.06
N GLU A 64 -18.67 -10.68 -8.98
CA GLU A 64 -19.09 -9.97 -7.76
C GLU A 64 -20.60 -9.97 -7.59
N LEU A 65 -21.36 -9.85 -8.71
CA LEU A 65 -22.82 -9.90 -8.75
C LEU A 65 -23.29 -11.23 -9.32
N GLY A 66 -24.17 -11.92 -8.62
CA GLY A 66 -24.87 -13.12 -9.11
C GLY A 66 -26.15 -12.77 -9.86
N GLY A 67 -26.72 -13.80 -10.54
CA GLY A 67 -27.98 -13.65 -11.26
C GLY A 67 -27.86 -13.01 -12.65
N GLN A 68 -29.01 -12.73 -13.27
CA GLN A 68 -29.09 -12.14 -14.61
C GLN A 68 -29.91 -10.84 -14.63
N ASP A 69 -29.99 -10.14 -13.48
CA ASP A 69 -30.68 -8.87 -13.42
C ASP A 69 -29.90 -7.80 -14.21
N THR A 70 -30.57 -7.24 -15.21
CA THR A 70 -30.06 -6.20 -16.12
C THR A 70 -30.85 -4.90 -15.98
N THR A 71 -31.67 -4.77 -14.93
CA THR A 71 -32.42 -3.53 -14.69
C THR A 71 -31.51 -2.38 -14.29
N GLY A 72 -31.91 -1.17 -14.62
CA GLY A 72 -31.19 0.05 -14.22
C GLY A 72 -31.40 0.46 -12.76
N VAL A 73 -31.94 -0.42 -11.90
CA VAL A 73 -32.24 -0.13 -10.49
C VAL A 73 -31.06 -0.49 -9.59
N PHE A 74 -30.64 0.41 -8.74
CA PHE A 74 -29.64 0.13 -7.69
C PHE A 74 -30.35 -0.50 -6.49
N ASP A 75 -30.33 -1.82 -6.43
CA ASP A 75 -30.95 -2.65 -5.39
C ASP A 75 -29.93 -3.14 -4.33
N ASP A 76 -30.41 -3.94 -3.38
CA ASP A 76 -29.60 -4.54 -2.31
C ASP A 76 -28.52 -5.48 -2.84
N ALA A 77 -28.80 -6.21 -3.91
CA ALA A 77 -27.85 -7.15 -4.51
C ALA A 77 -26.66 -6.38 -5.14
N LEU A 78 -26.95 -5.28 -5.83
CA LEU A 78 -25.90 -4.41 -6.37
C LEU A 78 -25.10 -3.72 -5.26
N GLU A 79 -25.74 -3.24 -4.20
CA GLU A 79 -25.02 -2.65 -3.05
C GLU A 79 -24.02 -3.65 -2.44
N ALA A 80 -24.44 -4.90 -2.25
CA ALA A 80 -23.56 -5.96 -1.74
C ALA A 80 -22.41 -6.27 -2.70
N ALA A 81 -22.67 -6.31 -4.02
CA ALA A 81 -21.64 -6.53 -5.04
C ALA A 81 -20.63 -5.37 -5.10
N VAL A 82 -21.09 -4.13 -4.99
CA VAL A 82 -20.23 -2.93 -4.92
C VAL A 82 -19.35 -2.97 -3.69
N ASN A 83 -19.92 -3.28 -2.52
CA ASN A 83 -19.13 -3.43 -1.29
C ASN A 83 -18.05 -4.52 -1.41
N LYS A 84 -18.38 -5.64 -2.08
CA LYS A 84 -17.41 -6.71 -2.35
C LYS A 84 -16.31 -6.23 -3.29
N PHE A 85 -16.66 -5.52 -4.37
CA PHE A 85 -15.70 -4.95 -5.30
C PHE A 85 -14.78 -3.95 -4.60
N GLU A 86 -15.34 -3.02 -3.81
CA GLU A 86 -14.57 -2.04 -3.02
C GLU A 86 -13.58 -2.75 -2.09
N ALA A 87 -14.02 -3.77 -1.35
CA ALA A 87 -13.16 -4.52 -0.42
C ALA A 87 -12.01 -5.24 -1.13
N THR A 88 -12.27 -5.86 -2.29
CA THR A 88 -11.25 -6.58 -3.07
C THR A 88 -10.25 -5.65 -3.77
N HIS A 89 -10.61 -4.37 -3.94
CA HIS A 89 -9.75 -3.33 -4.52
C HIS A 89 -9.09 -2.42 -3.47
N GLY A 90 -9.15 -2.80 -2.18
CA GLY A 90 -8.49 -2.07 -1.10
C GLY A 90 -9.22 -0.82 -0.63
N HIS A 91 -10.46 -0.61 -1.06
CA HIS A 91 -11.29 0.49 -0.58
C HIS A 91 -12.10 0.11 0.67
N THR A 92 -12.43 1.10 1.48
CA THR A 92 -13.44 0.93 2.53
C THR A 92 -14.82 0.76 1.89
N PRO A 93 -15.54 -0.36 2.13
CA PRO A 93 -16.87 -0.57 1.58
C PRO A 93 -17.85 0.53 2.02
N ARG A 94 -18.47 1.19 1.06
CA ARG A 94 -19.44 2.27 1.26
C ARG A 94 -20.74 2.03 0.51
N GLY A 95 -20.76 1.04 -0.40
CA GLY A 95 -21.92 0.75 -1.23
C GLY A 95 -22.31 1.91 -2.17
N VAL A 96 -21.34 2.76 -2.54
CA VAL A 96 -21.58 3.93 -3.39
C VAL A 96 -20.64 3.89 -4.58
N ILE A 97 -21.21 3.91 -5.77
CA ILE A 97 -20.43 3.96 -7.02
C ILE A 97 -20.05 5.40 -7.32
N THR A 98 -18.74 5.64 -7.47
CA THR A 98 -18.16 6.94 -7.83
C THR A 98 -17.49 6.86 -9.20
N ASP A 99 -17.14 8.00 -9.80
CA ASP A 99 -16.38 8.05 -11.06
C ASP A 99 -15.04 7.29 -10.95
N THR A 100 -14.42 7.34 -9.78
CA THR A 100 -13.17 6.58 -9.52
C THR A 100 -13.43 5.09 -9.61
N LEU A 101 -14.49 4.61 -8.96
CA LEU A 101 -14.85 3.19 -8.98
C LEU A 101 -15.25 2.72 -10.39
N ILE A 102 -15.96 3.55 -11.16
CA ILE A 102 -16.26 3.25 -12.59
C ILE A 102 -14.97 3.13 -13.41
N ARG A 103 -13.99 4.00 -13.21
CA ARG A 103 -12.70 3.89 -13.92
C ARG A 103 -11.97 2.59 -13.57
N GLU A 104 -12.02 2.16 -12.32
CA GLU A 104 -11.45 0.89 -11.89
C GLU A 104 -12.19 -0.30 -12.48
N MET A 105 -13.52 -0.27 -12.51
CA MET A 105 -14.35 -1.28 -13.18
C MET A 105 -14.06 -1.37 -14.68
N ASN A 106 -13.71 -0.26 -15.31
CA ASN A 106 -13.37 -0.18 -16.74
C ASN A 106 -11.96 -0.65 -17.08
N VAL A 107 -11.13 -1.01 -16.08
CA VAL A 107 -9.82 -1.60 -16.36
C VAL A 107 -10.01 -2.93 -17.13
N PRO A 108 -9.41 -3.10 -18.32
CA PRO A 108 -9.58 -4.31 -19.12
C PRO A 108 -9.09 -5.56 -18.39
N ALA A 109 -9.76 -6.71 -18.62
CA ALA A 109 -9.39 -7.98 -18.01
C ALA A 109 -7.94 -8.39 -18.35
N ILE A 110 -7.46 -8.08 -19.57
CA ILE A 110 -6.08 -8.36 -19.95
C ILE A 110 -5.07 -7.62 -19.06
N THR A 111 -5.35 -6.37 -18.68
CA THR A 111 -4.50 -5.62 -17.76
C THR A 111 -4.46 -6.25 -16.36
N ILE A 112 -5.57 -6.86 -15.93
CA ILE A 112 -5.63 -7.61 -14.67
C ILE A 112 -4.78 -8.89 -14.77
N VAL A 113 -4.88 -9.61 -15.91
CA VAL A 113 -4.04 -10.79 -16.20
C VAL A 113 -2.55 -10.44 -16.13
N GLU A 114 -2.12 -9.35 -16.77
CA GLU A 114 -0.74 -8.87 -16.70
C GLU A 114 -0.29 -8.57 -15.26
N LYS A 115 -1.13 -7.90 -14.49
CA LYS A 115 -0.84 -7.61 -13.09
C LYS A 115 -0.72 -8.89 -12.24
N ILE A 116 -1.59 -9.87 -12.46
CA ILE A 116 -1.53 -11.16 -11.77
C ILE A 116 -0.22 -11.87 -12.11
N LEU A 117 0.13 -11.98 -13.39
CA LEU A 117 1.37 -12.62 -13.83
C LEU A 117 2.61 -11.97 -13.23
N ILE A 118 2.68 -10.64 -13.25
CA ILE A 118 3.79 -9.90 -12.64
C ILE A 118 3.88 -10.20 -11.12
N ASN A 119 2.76 -10.23 -10.42
CA ASN A 119 2.77 -10.51 -8.98
C ASN A 119 3.09 -11.97 -8.67
N MET A 120 2.62 -12.92 -9.48
CA MET A 120 3.00 -14.32 -9.35
C MET A 120 4.51 -14.50 -9.56
N GLU A 121 5.11 -13.81 -10.54
CA GLU A 121 6.56 -13.84 -10.73
C GLU A 121 7.31 -13.23 -9.54
N ARG A 122 6.85 -12.08 -9.03
CA ARG A 122 7.43 -11.46 -7.82
C ARG A 122 7.36 -12.37 -6.60
N MET A 123 6.27 -13.13 -6.44
CA MET A 123 6.15 -14.09 -5.35
C MET A 123 7.20 -15.20 -5.40
N ARG A 124 7.71 -15.55 -6.57
CA ARG A 124 8.81 -16.51 -6.73
C ARG A 124 10.16 -15.99 -6.21
N TRP A 125 10.31 -14.68 -6.10
CA TRP A 125 11.51 -14.04 -5.56
C TRP A 125 11.50 -13.94 -4.03
N ILE A 126 10.32 -14.11 -3.42
CA ILE A 126 10.20 -14.15 -1.96
C ILE A 126 10.78 -15.48 -1.50
N PRO A 127 11.79 -15.49 -0.61
CA PRO A 127 12.29 -16.73 -0.03
C PRO A 127 11.12 -17.52 0.57
N THR A 128 11.19 -18.85 0.49
CA THR A 128 10.28 -19.73 1.23
C THR A 128 10.20 -19.24 2.67
N VAL A 129 8.96 -19.09 3.18
CA VAL A 129 8.71 -18.57 4.53
C VAL A 129 9.71 -19.17 5.50
N PRO A 130 10.56 -18.36 6.17
CA PRO A 130 11.55 -18.88 7.09
C PRO A 130 10.85 -19.71 8.18
N GLU A 131 11.48 -20.80 8.60
CA GLU A 131 11.11 -21.45 9.83
C GLU A 131 11.51 -20.51 10.97
N GLY A 132 10.56 -19.73 11.49
CA GLY A 132 10.82 -18.77 12.55
C GLY A 132 10.07 -17.45 12.38
N ARG A 133 10.63 -16.39 12.94
CA ARG A 133 10.01 -15.07 12.92
C ARG A 133 10.19 -14.37 11.60
N LEU A 134 9.09 -13.90 11.02
CA LEU A 134 9.05 -13.14 9.79
C LEU A 134 8.33 -11.81 10.02
N ILE A 135 8.96 -10.74 9.54
CA ILE A 135 8.30 -9.43 9.40
C ILE A 135 8.21 -9.13 7.91
N MET A 136 7.01 -8.92 7.42
CA MET A 136 6.75 -8.57 6.03
C MET A 136 6.04 -7.22 5.95
N VAL A 137 6.56 -6.29 5.15
CA VAL A 137 5.87 -5.04 4.83
C VAL A 137 5.25 -5.16 3.45
N ASN A 138 3.93 -5.12 3.41
CA ASN A 138 3.18 -4.98 2.17
C ASN A 138 3.08 -3.49 1.84
N ILE A 139 3.99 -3.01 0.98
CA ILE A 139 4.11 -1.58 0.65
C ILE A 139 2.81 -1.01 0.07
N PRO A 140 2.15 -1.65 -0.91
CA PRO A 140 0.87 -1.18 -1.45
C PRO A 140 -0.28 -1.13 -0.45
N GLU A 141 -0.25 -1.98 0.56
CA GLU A 141 -1.26 -2.05 1.62
C GLU A 141 -0.99 -1.08 2.76
N PHE A 142 0.23 -0.57 2.88
CA PHE A 142 0.72 0.22 4.01
C PHE A 142 0.62 -0.54 5.35
N MET A 143 0.86 -1.85 5.30
CA MET A 143 0.78 -2.73 6.46
C MET A 143 2.07 -3.53 6.66
N LEU A 144 2.43 -3.68 7.92
CA LEU A 144 3.43 -4.62 8.39
C LEU A 144 2.72 -5.81 9.03
N HIS A 145 3.14 -6.99 8.66
CA HIS A 145 2.66 -8.25 9.19
C HIS A 145 3.80 -8.98 9.87
N ALA A 146 3.57 -9.50 11.07
CA ALA A 146 4.54 -10.28 11.83
C ALA A 146 4.03 -11.70 12.09
N TRP A 147 4.91 -12.69 11.93
CA TRP A 147 4.63 -14.09 12.17
C TRP A 147 5.72 -14.71 13.04
N ASP A 148 5.34 -15.74 13.81
CA ASP A 148 6.24 -16.70 14.42
C ASP A 148 5.89 -18.11 13.89
N GLY A 149 6.70 -18.61 12.99
CA GLY A 149 6.42 -19.81 12.22
C GLY A 149 5.13 -19.67 11.38
N LYS A 150 4.10 -20.47 11.72
CA LYS A 150 2.79 -20.41 11.05
C LYS A 150 1.79 -19.47 11.72
N ASN A 151 2.10 -18.96 12.89
CA ASN A 151 1.20 -18.13 13.68
C ASN A 151 1.42 -16.65 13.34
N LYS A 152 0.36 -15.95 13.03
CA LYS A 152 0.40 -14.51 12.88
C LYS A 152 0.35 -13.84 14.24
N ASP A 153 1.39 -13.07 14.57
CA ASP A 153 1.49 -12.37 15.86
C ASP A 153 0.66 -11.08 15.86
N PHE A 154 0.90 -10.22 14.88
CA PHE A 154 0.19 -8.95 14.76
C PHE A 154 0.29 -8.34 13.37
N ASP A 155 -0.59 -7.37 13.13
CA ASP A 155 -0.56 -6.43 12.01
C ASP A 155 -0.39 -5.02 12.53
N MET A 156 0.33 -4.18 11.78
CA MET A 156 0.53 -2.79 12.12
C MET A 156 0.55 -1.91 10.87
N ALA A 157 -0.16 -0.79 10.91
CA ALA A 157 -0.06 0.20 9.85
C ALA A 157 1.36 0.80 9.81
N VAL A 158 1.87 1.04 8.61
CA VAL A 158 3.19 1.64 8.38
C VAL A 158 3.11 2.80 7.41
N VAL A 159 4.05 3.73 7.53
CA VAL A 159 4.30 4.78 6.55
C VAL A 159 5.50 4.36 5.71
N VAL A 160 5.34 4.38 4.40
CA VAL A 160 6.39 4.05 3.43
C VAL A 160 6.73 5.27 2.56
N GLY A 161 7.73 5.15 1.70
CA GLY A 161 8.15 6.24 0.82
C GLY A 161 7.00 6.81 -0.02
N LYS A 162 6.97 8.14 -0.16
CA LYS A 162 5.98 8.84 -0.98
C LYS A 162 6.30 8.72 -2.48
N GLU A 163 5.35 9.10 -3.31
CA GLU A 163 5.53 9.19 -4.76
C GLU A 163 6.82 9.97 -5.14
N GLY A 164 7.60 9.41 -6.07
CA GLY A 164 8.93 9.93 -6.44
C GLY A 164 10.07 9.56 -5.49
N LYS A 165 9.79 8.95 -4.31
CA LYS A 165 10.76 8.39 -3.37
C LYS A 165 10.31 7.00 -2.91
N SER A 166 10.06 6.11 -3.88
CA SER A 166 9.50 4.79 -3.62
C SER A 166 10.44 3.91 -2.80
N THR A 167 9.86 3.13 -1.90
CA THR A 167 10.58 2.10 -1.16
C THR A 167 10.81 0.90 -2.07
N THR A 168 12.05 0.45 -2.20
CA THR A 168 12.42 -0.74 -2.97
C THR A 168 12.09 -2.01 -2.18
N SER A 169 11.59 -3.04 -2.86
CA SER A 169 11.37 -4.36 -2.28
C SER A 169 12.69 -5.11 -2.16
N PHE A 170 12.99 -5.63 -0.98
CA PHE A 170 14.17 -6.46 -0.68
C PHE A 170 13.90 -7.28 0.58
N SER A 171 14.81 -8.18 0.92
CA SER A 171 14.80 -8.95 2.17
C SER A 171 16.12 -8.79 2.91
N GLY A 172 16.11 -8.97 4.23
CA GLY A 172 17.28 -8.89 5.07
C GLY A 172 16.96 -9.31 6.50
N ASP A 173 18.01 -9.57 7.29
CA ASP A 173 17.88 -10.01 8.68
C ASP A 173 17.89 -8.80 9.62
N LEU A 174 16.85 -8.67 10.44
CA LEU A 174 16.79 -7.66 11.49
C LEU A 174 17.68 -8.12 12.64
N ASN A 175 18.78 -7.42 12.86
CA ASN A 175 19.81 -7.85 13.79
C ASN A 175 20.12 -6.83 14.90
N GLN A 176 19.56 -5.63 14.85
CA GLN A 176 19.84 -4.61 15.84
C GLN A 176 18.63 -3.74 16.14
N VAL A 177 18.42 -3.45 17.44
CA VAL A 177 17.45 -2.48 17.93
C VAL A 177 18.20 -1.35 18.64
N VAL A 178 17.93 -0.11 18.25
CA VAL A 178 18.56 1.08 18.82
C VAL A 178 17.47 1.91 19.50
N PHE A 179 17.58 2.07 20.80
CA PHE A 179 16.71 2.96 21.57
C PHE A 179 17.28 4.38 21.60
N SER A 180 16.40 5.37 21.60
CA SER A 180 16.75 6.78 21.57
C SER A 180 17.80 7.10 20.49
N PRO A 181 17.46 6.83 19.19
CA PRO A 181 18.42 6.91 18.12
C PRO A 181 18.81 8.36 17.80
N TYR A 182 20.08 8.58 17.48
CA TYR A 182 20.49 9.76 16.73
C TYR A 182 20.00 9.64 15.29
N TRP A 183 19.50 10.72 14.72
CA TRP A 183 19.21 10.79 13.30
C TRP A 183 20.37 11.40 12.54
N ASN A 184 21.15 10.58 11.87
CA ASN A 184 22.18 11.04 10.95
C ASN A 184 21.49 11.53 9.68
N LEU A 185 21.59 12.81 9.38
CA LEU A 185 20.86 13.41 8.26
C LEU A 185 21.45 12.95 6.92
N PRO A 186 20.61 12.52 5.97
CA PRO A 186 21.04 12.29 4.60
C PRO A 186 21.65 13.54 3.96
N ARG A 187 22.66 13.34 3.12
CA ARG A 187 23.36 14.47 2.46
C ARG A 187 22.43 15.34 1.61
N SER A 188 21.41 14.76 1.01
CA SER A 188 20.38 15.50 0.27
C SER A 188 19.63 16.47 1.17
N ILE A 189 19.14 16.03 2.32
CA ILE A 189 18.46 16.88 3.30
C ILE A 189 19.38 17.99 3.81
N ILE A 190 20.65 17.66 4.08
CA ILE A 190 21.62 18.69 4.50
C ILE A 190 21.74 19.77 3.43
N LYS A 191 21.91 19.40 2.17
CA LYS A 191 22.09 20.36 1.07
C LYS A 191 20.84 21.13 0.71
N GLU A 192 19.69 20.46 0.66
CA GLU A 192 18.46 21.02 0.14
C GLU A 192 17.67 21.78 1.21
N GLU A 193 17.82 21.44 2.48
CA GLU A 193 17.01 21.99 3.56
C GLU A 193 17.85 22.69 4.63
N VAL A 194 18.84 21.98 5.20
CA VAL A 194 19.56 22.47 6.39
C VAL A 194 20.51 23.61 6.06
N LEU A 195 21.37 23.51 5.04
CA LEU A 195 22.30 24.58 4.68
C LEU A 195 21.60 25.87 4.28
N PRO A 196 20.53 25.86 3.45
CA PRO A 196 19.74 27.07 3.19
C PRO A 196 19.08 27.65 4.43
N ALA A 197 18.63 26.81 5.37
CA ALA A 197 18.06 27.28 6.63
C ALA A 197 19.10 27.90 7.56
N MET A 198 20.28 27.30 7.68
CA MET A 198 21.41 27.84 8.45
C MET A 198 21.91 29.20 7.92
N SER A 199 21.88 29.40 6.61
CA SER A 199 22.27 30.69 6.01
C SER A 199 21.32 31.81 6.39
N ARG A 200 20.05 31.51 6.62
CA ARG A 200 19.00 32.46 7.03
C ARG A 200 18.89 32.61 8.55
N ASN A 201 19.19 31.57 9.29
CA ASN A 201 19.09 31.55 10.75
C ASN A 201 20.31 30.85 11.37
N LYS A 202 21.22 31.60 11.94
CA LYS A 202 22.43 31.06 12.60
C LYS A 202 22.12 30.13 13.79
N GLY A 203 20.96 30.27 14.41
CA GLY A 203 20.49 29.42 15.51
C GLY A 203 19.78 28.14 15.06
N TYR A 204 19.67 27.89 13.74
CA TYR A 204 18.86 26.78 13.20
C TYR A 204 19.22 25.42 13.79
N LEU A 205 20.49 25.08 13.84
CA LEU A 205 20.93 23.80 14.38
C LEU A 205 20.56 23.63 15.86
N ALA A 206 20.82 24.66 16.66
CA ALA A 206 20.54 24.63 18.09
C ALA A 206 19.00 24.51 18.36
N SER A 207 18.19 25.28 17.64
CA SER A 207 16.73 25.24 17.78
C SER A 207 16.09 23.93 17.32
N HIS A 208 16.79 23.14 16.48
CA HIS A 208 16.35 21.81 16.02
C HIS A 208 17.12 20.66 16.68
N HIS A 209 17.84 20.92 17.75
CA HIS A 209 18.64 19.92 18.47
C HIS A 209 19.60 19.14 17.55
N MET A 210 20.22 19.86 16.62
CA MET A 210 21.17 19.30 15.64
C MET A 210 22.59 19.72 15.98
N GLU A 211 23.57 18.85 15.67
CA GLU A 211 24.98 19.09 15.86
C GLU A 211 25.81 18.67 14.65
N VAL A 212 26.88 19.41 14.38
CA VAL A 212 27.86 19.05 13.36
C VAL A 212 28.87 18.08 13.98
N THR A 213 29.01 16.90 13.39
CA THR A 213 29.93 15.85 13.87
C THR A 213 31.21 15.73 13.05
N GLY A 214 31.27 16.43 11.92
CA GLY A 214 32.43 16.40 11.03
C GLY A 214 32.10 17.03 9.68
N GLU A 215 32.98 16.79 8.72
CA GLU A 215 32.83 17.23 7.34
C GLU A 215 33.20 16.09 6.37
N ARG A 216 32.49 15.97 5.26
CA ARG A 216 32.81 15.02 4.19
C ARG A 216 32.63 15.66 2.83
N ASN A 217 33.73 15.78 2.07
CA ASN A 217 33.72 16.39 0.72
C ASN A 217 33.08 17.79 0.70
N GLY A 218 33.50 18.68 1.59
CA GLY A 218 33.03 20.07 1.69
C GLY A 218 31.56 20.22 2.19
N VAL A 219 30.96 19.15 2.72
CA VAL A 219 29.61 19.19 3.28
C VAL A 219 29.64 18.76 4.74
N PRO A 220 29.10 19.54 5.68
CA PRO A 220 29.05 19.13 7.07
C PRO A 220 28.28 17.82 7.26
N VAL A 221 28.75 16.99 8.17
CA VAL A 221 28.01 15.83 8.66
C VAL A 221 27.19 16.28 9.85
N ILE A 222 25.88 16.17 9.74
CA ILE A 222 24.94 16.68 10.76
C ILE A 222 24.12 15.51 11.28
N ARG A 223 23.91 15.50 12.60
CA ARG A 223 22.96 14.61 13.25
C ARG A 223 22.03 15.37 14.18
N GLN A 224 20.82 14.87 14.34
CA GLN A 224 19.90 15.33 15.36
C GLN A 224 19.98 14.41 16.58
N VAL A 225 20.02 14.99 17.77
CA VAL A 225 20.06 14.23 19.02
C VAL A 225 18.73 13.54 19.29
N PRO A 226 18.72 12.47 20.12
CA PRO A 226 17.46 11.84 20.56
C PRO A 226 16.54 12.86 21.27
N GLY A 227 15.23 12.76 21.00
CA GLY A 227 14.26 13.65 21.61
C GLY A 227 12.89 13.58 20.95
N LYS A 228 11.95 14.37 21.46
CA LYS A 228 10.54 14.39 20.98
C LYS A 228 10.42 14.89 19.54
N GLU A 229 11.35 15.72 19.09
CA GLU A 229 11.39 16.29 17.75
C GLU A 229 12.17 15.44 16.74
N ASN A 230 12.84 14.37 17.20
CA ASN A 230 13.58 13.50 16.32
C ASN A 230 12.59 12.66 15.47
N PRO A 231 12.67 12.73 14.12
CA PRO A 231 11.77 12.01 13.23
C PRO A 231 11.81 10.48 13.39
N LEU A 232 12.93 9.94 13.90
CA LEU A 232 13.08 8.51 14.14
C LEU A 232 12.37 8.02 15.41
N GLY A 233 11.74 8.94 16.17
CA GLY A 233 11.04 8.61 17.39
C GLY A 233 11.92 7.97 18.46
N ARG A 234 11.41 6.96 19.17
CA ARG A 234 12.05 6.33 20.32
C ARG A 234 12.90 5.12 19.99
N VAL A 235 12.67 4.48 18.83
CA VAL A 235 13.31 3.22 18.47
C VAL A 235 13.56 3.12 16.97
N LYS A 236 14.67 2.51 16.63
CA LYS A 236 15.09 2.20 15.27
C LYS A 236 15.49 0.73 15.20
N PHE A 237 15.05 0.03 14.16
CA PHE A 237 15.37 -1.36 13.91
C PHE A 237 16.21 -1.45 12.64
N LEU A 238 17.37 -2.07 12.75
CA LEU A 238 18.34 -2.14 11.68
C LEU A 238 18.43 -3.53 11.07
N PHE A 239 18.43 -3.56 9.76
CA PHE A 239 18.73 -4.70 8.92
C PHE A 239 19.67 -4.23 7.80
N PRO A 240 20.95 -4.60 7.81
CA PRO A 240 21.95 -4.10 6.87
C PRO A 240 21.50 -4.32 5.42
N ASN A 241 21.50 -3.26 4.62
CA ASN A 241 21.12 -3.29 3.22
C ASN A 241 21.77 -2.14 2.45
N SER A 242 21.87 -2.26 1.12
CA SER A 242 22.47 -1.24 0.24
C SER A 242 21.58 0.00 0.01
N PHE A 243 20.30 -0.05 0.44
CA PHE A 243 19.32 1.01 0.22
C PHE A 243 19.22 1.99 1.37
N ASN A 244 19.94 1.75 2.50
CA ASN A 244 19.82 2.53 3.75
C ASN A 244 18.38 2.60 4.30
N ILE A 245 17.63 1.53 4.12
CA ILE A 245 16.26 1.40 4.65
C ILE A 245 16.31 0.71 6.02
N TYR A 246 15.48 1.16 6.93
CA TYR A 246 15.33 0.62 8.29
C TYR A 246 13.93 0.92 8.81
N PHE A 247 13.46 0.18 9.80
CA PHE A 247 12.24 0.55 10.52
C PHE A 247 12.56 1.54 11.62
N HIS A 248 11.66 2.45 11.89
CA HIS A 248 11.76 3.37 13.02
C HIS A 248 10.38 3.81 13.50
N ASP A 249 10.32 4.24 14.74
CA ASP A 249 9.18 4.97 15.28
C ASP A 249 9.10 6.36 14.61
N THR A 250 8.06 7.12 14.91
CA THR A 250 7.90 8.49 14.43
C THR A 250 7.26 9.38 15.50
N ASN A 251 7.59 10.66 15.42
CA ASN A 251 6.92 11.70 16.20
C ASN A 251 5.62 12.20 15.51
N GLN A 252 5.41 11.88 14.22
CA GLN A 252 4.25 12.28 13.41
C GLN A 252 3.18 11.20 13.44
N LYS A 253 2.52 11.03 14.59
CA LYS A 253 1.54 9.95 14.78
C LYS A 253 0.22 10.18 14.04
N GLU A 254 -0.07 11.39 13.62
CA GLU A 254 -1.20 11.77 12.79
C GLU A 254 -1.19 11.12 11.40
N LEU A 255 -0.04 10.65 10.93
CA LEU A 255 0.08 9.93 9.64
C LEU A 255 -0.66 8.58 9.64
N PHE A 256 -1.00 8.03 10.81
CA PHE A 256 -1.74 6.78 10.97
C PHE A 256 -3.25 6.97 11.09
N ASN A 257 -3.75 8.20 11.09
CA ASN A 257 -5.17 8.54 11.21
C ASN A 257 -5.88 8.60 9.82
N ARG A 258 -5.54 7.69 8.92
CA ARG A 258 -6.12 7.62 7.57
C ARG A 258 -7.20 6.56 7.45
#